data_2b4a4904401470e658ebc4fef406951e
#
_entry.id   2b4a4904401470e658ebc4fef406951e
#
_cell.length_a   1.000
_cell.length_b   1.000
_cell.length_c   1.000
_cell.angle_alpha   90.00
_cell.angle_beta   90.00
_cell.angle_gamma   90.00
#
_symmetry.space_group_name_H-M   'P 1'
#
loop_
_entity.id
_entity.type
_entity.pdbx_description
1 polymer ?
#
loop_
_entity_poly.entity_id
_entity_poly.type
_entity_poly.pdbx_seq_one_letter_code
_entity_poly.pdbx_strand_id
1 'polypeptide(L)'
;MELPPPYEAVQLDVERHLHEYLHVPASDIRQIVIVGTHEGDEIGRLLGTYPNARFLCFEPNPTTYGRLVRAFQDNPCVTLSEFALSDTAGTALFYELDMPGNGSLLRPDVRSWAQAVQREDSEVKCFSVRVSTLDNETSDLESIDLLWMDVQGAEGKVLDGSRAALNKVNAVFLEVTLVRSPYEGALLFHDISAKLNAYDFMCVGLGIDPGNGSGNALFVRHFNERLGAG
;
A
#
# COMPACT_ATOMS: atom_id res chain seq x y z
N MET A 1 -35.98 -13.94 14.95
CA MET A 1 -34.64 -14.32 14.48
C MET A 1 -33.80 -13.06 14.68
N GLU A 2 -33.03 -13.02 15.76
CA GLU A 2 -32.15 -11.90 16.02
C GLU A 2 -31.06 -11.91 14.94
N LEU A 3 -30.83 -10.76 14.34
CA LEU A 3 -29.69 -10.60 13.44
C LEU A 3 -28.39 -10.85 14.24
N PRO A 4 -27.40 -11.55 13.69
CA PRO A 4 -26.13 -11.68 14.36
C PRO A 4 -25.56 -10.28 14.65
N PRO A 5 -24.77 -10.11 15.72
CA PRO A 5 -24.13 -8.83 16.03
C PRO A 5 -23.38 -8.32 14.80
N PRO A 6 -23.25 -7.00 14.64
CA PRO A 6 -22.52 -6.43 13.51
C PRO A 6 -21.15 -7.09 13.44
N TYR A 7 -20.77 -7.57 12.25
CA TYR A 7 -19.44 -8.13 12.02
C TYR A 7 -18.41 -7.06 12.41
N GLU A 8 -17.64 -7.33 13.47
CA GLU A 8 -16.46 -6.53 13.72
C GLU A 8 -15.51 -6.77 12.54
N ALA A 9 -15.15 -5.71 11.83
CA ALA A 9 -14.14 -5.79 10.79
C ALA A 9 -12.88 -6.39 11.42
N VAL A 10 -12.41 -7.54 10.91
CA VAL A 10 -11.16 -8.12 11.37
C VAL A 10 -10.04 -7.18 10.91
N GLN A 11 -9.55 -6.39 11.83
CA GLN A 11 -8.44 -5.50 11.55
C GLN A 11 -7.16 -6.35 11.45
N LEU A 12 -6.53 -6.33 10.27
CA LEU A 12 -5.24 -6.97 10.05
C LEU A 12 -4.16 -6.11 10.73
N ASP A 13 -3.64 -6.58 11.86
CA ASP A 13 -2.56 -5.90 12.59
C ASP A 13 -1.19 -6.33 12.04
N VAL A 14 -0.92 -5.95 10.79
CA VAL A 14 0.35 -6.24 10.11
C VAL A 14 1.51 -5.52 10.77
N GLU A 15 1.27 -4.35 11.35
CA GLU A 15 2.28 -3.55 12.03
C GLU A 15 2.92 -4.29 13.21
N ARG A 16 2.14 -5.12 13.92
CA ARG A 16 2.63 -5.90 15.07
C ARG A 16 3.04 -7.32 14.69
N HIS A 17 2.38 -7.92 13.71
CA HIS A 17 2.44 -9.36 13.48
C HIS A 17 3.08 -9.75 12.15
N LEU A 18 3.68 -8.80 11.37
CA LEU A 18 4.36 -9.13 10.11
C LEU A 18 5.36 -10.29 10.26
N HIS A 19 6.16 -10.27 11.31
CA HIS A 19 7.17 -11.29 11.58
C HIS A 19 6.57 -12.69 11.84
N GLU A 20 5.35 -12.75 12.40
CA GLU A 20 4.62 -14.00 12.61
C GLU A 20 4.12 -14.56 11.27
N TYR A 21 3.59 -13.70 10.39
CA TYR A 21 3.17 -14.09 9.05
C TYR A 21 4.34 -14.58 8.18
N LEU A 22 5.51 -13.99 8.37
CA LEU A 22 6.74 -14.36 7.64
C LEU A 22 7.49 -15.54 8.33
N HIS A 23 7.07 -15.96 9.51
CA HIS A 23 7.73 -17.01 10.32
C HIS A 23 9.20 -16.71 10.62
N VAL A 24 9.52 -15.45 10.89
CA VAL A 24 10.87 -14.98 11.24
C VAL A 24 10.83 -14.20 12.56
N PRO A 25 11.95 -14.06 13.28
CA PRO A 25 12.03 -13.16 14.43
C PRO A 25 11.79 -11.70 14.01
N ALA A 26 11.15 -10.90 14.88
CA ALA A 26 10.94 -9.47 14.61
C ALA A 26 12.25 -8.71 14.33
N SER A 27 13.37 -9.16 14.92
CA SER A 27 14.71 -8.63 14.67
C SER A 27 15.20 -8.82 13.24
N ASP A 28 14.61 -9.73 12.49
CA ASP A 28 15.03 -10.10 11.13
C ASP A 28 14.24 -9.36 10.04
N ILE A 29 13.24 -8.57 10.41
CA ILE A 29 12.59 -7.60 9.53
C ILE A 29 13.57 -6.44 9.30
N ARG A 30 14.05 -6.27 8.07
CA ARG A 30 15.16 -5.38 7.71
C ARG A 30 14.80 -4.30 6.69
N GLN A 31 13.88 -4.59 5.78
CA GLN A 31 13.55 -3.66 4.70
C GLN A 31 12.04 -3.57 4.50
N ILE A 32 11.52 -2.37 4.68
CA ILE A 32 10.10 -2.04 4.47
C ILE A 32 10.02 -0.95 3.40
N VAL A 33 9.15 -1.14 2.44
CA VAL A 33 8.84 -0.14 1.40
C VAL A 33 7.39 0.29 1.57
N ILE A 34 7.15 1.60 1.67
CA ILE A 34 5.81 2.18 1.83
C ILE A 34 5.52 3.07 0.63
N VAL A 35 4.44 2.77 -0.08
CA VAL A 35 3.98 3.53 -1.25
C VAL A 35 2.64 4.19 -0.92
N GLY A 36 2.60 5.52 -0.93
CA GLY A 36 1.49 6.31 -0.41
C GLY A 36 1.62 6.51 1.10
N THR A 37 2.71 7.15 1.52
CA THR A 37 3.07 7.28 2.95
C THR A 37 2.23 8.32 3.68
N HIS A 38 1.61 9.25 2.97
CA HIS A 38 0.85 10.36 3.54
C HIS A 38 1.61 11.07 4.66
N GLU A 39 1.08 11.18 5.88
CA GLU A 39 1.73 11.85 7.02
C GLU A 39 2.72 10.96 7.80
N GLY A 40 2.83 9.69 7.46
CA GLY A 40 3.83 8.76 8.01
C GLY A 40 3.46 8.09 9.32
N ASP A 41 2.18 8.00 9.64
CA ASP A 41 1.71 7.34 10.86
C ASP A 41 2.15 5.88 10.93
N GLU A 42 2.15 5.17 9.79
CA GLU A 42 2.61 3.79 9.65
C GLU A 42 4.10 3.67 9.96
N ILE A 43 4.92 4.63 9.49
CA ILE A 43 6.37 4.65 9.78
C ILE A 43 6.61 4.64 11.28
N GLY A 44 5.92 5.51 12.01
CA GLY A 44 6.09 5.62 13.47
C GLY A 44 5.77 4.31 14.19
N ARG A 45 4.66 3.66 13.81
CA ARG A 45 4.22 2.38 14.41
C ARG A 45 5.15 1.23 14.06
N LEU A 46 5.55 1.12 12.79
CA LEU A 46 6.46 0.09 12.31
C LEU A 46 7.87 0.24 12.90
N LEU A 47 8.40 1.47 13.05
CA LEU A 47 9.67 1.73 13.73
C LEU A 47 9.66 1.26 15.19
N GLY A 48 8.54 1.43 15.87
CA GLY A 48 8.37 0.97 17.25
C GLY A 48 8.43 -0.56 17.39
N THR A 49 7.92 -1.28 16.38
CA THR A 49 7.88 -2.75 16.39
C THR A 49 9.13 -3.38 15.75
N TYR A 50 9.67 -2.78 14.68
CA TYR A 50 10.80 -3.30 13.90
C TYR A 50 11.97 -2.31 13.90
N PRO A 51 12.67 -2.12 15.04
CA PRO A 51 13.71 -1.09 15.20
C PRO A 51 14.95 -1.33 14.33
N ASN A 52 15.11 -2.51 13.76
CA ASN A 52 16.20 -2.86 12.84
C ASN A 52 15.83 -2.64 11.37
N ALA A 53 14.59 -2.29 11.07
CA ALA A 53 14.12 -2.08 9.71
C ALA A 53 14.60 -0.73 9.15
N ARG A 54 14.89 -0.73 7.85
CA ARG A 54 15.05 0.47 7.02
C ARG A 54 13.80 0.68 6.21
N PHE A 55 13.45 1.93 6.02
CA PHE A 55 12.23 2.34 5.35
C PHE A 55 12.57 3.10 4.07
N LEU A 56 11.95 2.73 2.97
CA LEU A 56 11.92 3.50 1.74
C LEU A 56 10.46 3.92 1.49
N CYS A 57 10.19 5.22 1.55
CA CYS A 57 8.84 5.76 1.63
C CYS A 57 8.58 6.72 0.49
N PHE A 58 7.43 6.57 -0.17
CA PHE A 58 7.04 7.35 -1.35
C PHE A 58 5.79 8.17 -1.07
N GLU A 59 5.86 9.49 -1.27
CA GLU A 59 4.73 10.41 -1.13
C GLU A 59 4.82 11.50 -2.22
N PRO A 60 3.96 11.46 -3.24
CA PRO A 60 4.05 12.40 -4.37
C PRO A 60 3.46 13.78 -4.11
N ASN A 61 2.59 13.95 -3.10
CA ASN A 61 2.00 15.24 -2.80
C ASN A 61 3.05 16.18 -2.17
N PRO A 62 3.42 17.31 -2.82
CA PRO A 62 4.50 18.16 -2.33
C PRO A 62 4.27 18.74 -0.93
N THR A 63 3.00 19.01 -0.59
CA THR A 63 2.64 19.55 0.74
C THR A 63 2.83 18.50 1.82
N THR A 64 2.34 17.29 1.58
CA THR A 64 2.45 16.14 2.49
C THR A 64 3.90 15.67 2.58
N TYR A 65 4.61 15.56 1.46
CA TYR A 65 6.04 15.26 1.43
C TYR A 65 6.87 16.26 2.27
N GLY A 66 6.56 17.56 2.16
CA GLY A 66 7.22 18.57 3.00
C GLY A 66 6.97 18.39 4.52
N ARG A 67 5.85 17.80 4.92
CA ARG A 67 5.58 17.43 6.33
C ARG A 67 6.38 16.19 6.73
N LEU A 68 6.42 15.16 5.88
CA LEU A 68 7.24 13.96 6.10
C LEU A 68 8.71 14.29 6.28
N VAL A 69 9.28 15.14 5.41
CA VAL A 69 10.67 15.57 5.53
C VAL A 69 10.92 16.20 6.89
N ARG A 70 10.05 17.10 7.35
CA ARG A 70 10.21 17.71 8.68
C ARG A 70 10.12 16.70 9.83
N ALA A 71 9.32 15.65 9.68
CA ALA A 71 9.13 14.65 10.72
C ALA A 71 10.27 13.62 10.78
N PHE A 72 10.84 13.24 9.62
CA PHE A 72 11.71 12.07 9.53
C PHE A 72 13.12 12.34 8.96
N GLN A 73 13.46 13.57 8.52
CA GLN A 73 14.77 13.89 7.91
C GLN A 73 15.98 13.51 8.77
N ASP A 74 15.83 13.53 10.09
CA ASP A 74 16.91 13.22 11.04
C ASP A 74 16.93 11.73 11.44
N ASN A 75 16.01 10.91 10.90
CA ASN A 75 15.98 9.48 11.18
C ASN A 75 16.78 8.70 10.12
N PRO A 76 17.94 8.12 10.47
CA PRO A 76 18.82 7.45 9.51
C PRO A 76 18.24 6.15 8.93
N CYS A 77 17.13 5.64 9.49
CA CYS A 77 16.47 4.45 9.00
C CYS A 77 15.38 4.77 7.97
N VAL A 78 15.03 6.06 7.76
CA VAL A 78 13.93 6.47 6.87
C VAL A 78 14.50 7.22 5.67
N THR A 79 14.26 6.69 4.48
CA THR A 79 14.53 7.34 3.20
C THR A 79 13.22 7.77 2.58
N LEU A 80 13.09 9.05 2.25
CA LEU A 80 11.90 9.64 1.67
C LEU A 80 12.10 9.94 0.19
N SER A 81 11.11 9.67 -0.62
CA SER A 81 11.05 9.95 -2.06
C SER A 81 9.77 10.68 -2.43
N GLU A 82 9.86 11.71 -3.27
CA GLU A 82 8.70 12.47 -3.77
C GLU A 82 8.10 11.91 -5.07
N PHE A 83 8.52 10.70 -5.48
CA PHE A 83 7.92 10.04 -6.64
C PHE A 83 6.57 9.42 -6.29
N ALA A 84 5.61 9.54 -7.22
CA ALA A 84 4.55 8.55 -7.31
C ALA A 84 5.10 7.28 -7.96
N LEU A 85 4.60 6.12 -7.59
CA LEU A 85 4.96 4.87 -8.27
C LEU A 85 3.84 4.42 -9.21
N SER A 86 4.22 3.92 -10.38
CA SER A 86 3.29 3.46 -11.42
C SER A 86 3.96 2.42 -12.32
N ASP A 87 3.26 2.08 -13.41
CA ASP A 87 3.71 1.14 -14.43
C ASP A 87 4.86 1.67 -15.30
N THR A 88 5.02 3.02 -15.39
CA THR A 88 5.99 3.67 -16.26
C THR A 88 6.54 4.93 -15.60
N ALA A 89 7.85 5.15 -15.72
CA ALA A 89 8.50 6.36 -15.24
C ALA A 89 8.18 7.58 -16.13
N GLY A 90 8.13 8.77 -15.51
CA GLY A 90 7.86 10.02 -16.21
C GLY A 90 7.17 11.06 -15.35
N THR A 91 6.09 11.62 -15.87
CA THR A 91 5.26 12.64 -15.21
C THR A 91 3.79 12.29 -15.43
N ALA A 92 2.97 12.42 -14.40
CA ALA A 92 1.53 12.16 -14.47
C ALA A 92 0.74 13.23 -13.71
N LEU A 93 -0.56 13.30 -13.96
CA LEU A 93 -1.48 14.05 -13.13
C LEU A 93 -1.77 13.26 -11.85
N PHE A 94 -1.71 13.97 -10.73
CA PHE A 94 -2.12 13.48 -9.42
C PHE A 94 -3.39 14.23 -9.02
N TYR A 95 -4.39 13.49 -8.60
CA TYR A 95 -5.70 14.01 -8.22
C TYR A 95 -5.81 13.97 -6.71
N GLU A 96 -6.17 15.08 -6.10
CA GLU A 96 -6.39 15.20 -4.66
C GLU A 96 -7.83 15.66 -4.42
N LEU A 97 -8.54 14.95 -3.58
CA LEU A 97 -9.84 15.36 -3.08
C LEU A 97 -9.66 16.28 -1.87
N ASP A 98 -10.69 17.04 -1.54
CA ASP A 98 -10.71 17.99 -0.41
C ASP A 98 -10.63 17.33 0.98
N MET A 99 -10.51 16.01 1.04
CA MET A 99 -10.22 15.22 2.25
C MET A 99 -8.77 14.74 2.23
N PRO A 100 -8.01 14.96 3.32
CA PRO A 100 -6.62 14.48 3.40
C PRO A 100 -6.50 12.97 3.23
N GLY A 101 -5.43 12.52 2.57
CA GLY A 101 -5.13 11.09 2.37
C GLY A 101 -5.77 10.46 1.14
N ASN A 102 -6.59 11.19 0.38
CA ASN A 102 -7.32 10.64 -0.79
C ASN A 102 -6.68 11.04 -2.13
N GLY A 103 -5.37 11.12 -2.18
CA GLY A 103 -4.63 11.45 -3.38
C GLY A 103 -4.32 10.21 -4.24
N SER A 104 -4.51 10.29 -5.57
CA SER A 104 -4.30 9.17 -6.48
C SER A 104 -3.76 9.61 -7.85
N LEU A 105 -3.06 8.68 -8.53
CA LEU A 105 -2.79 8.79 -9.97
C LEU A 105 -4.01 8.46 -10.83
N LEU A 106 -5.05 7.90 -10.24
CA LEU A 106 -6.31 7.63 -10.92
C LEU A 106 -7.29 8.77 -10.66
N ARG A 107 -8.08 9.08 -11.69
CA ARG A 107 -9.12 10.09 -11.56
C ARG A 107 -10.23 9.58 -10.63
N PRO A 108 -10.65 10.36 -9.61
CA PRO A 108 -11.79 9.98 -8.79
C PRO A 108 -13.09 10.06 -9.60
N ASP A 109 -13.95 9.05 -9.46
CA ASP A 109 -15.36 9.13 -9.86
C ASP A 109 -16.11 9.96 -8.82
N VAL A 110 -16.24 11.25 -9.08
CA VAL A 110 -16.83 12.22 -8.15
C VAL A 110 -18.21 11.80 -7.66
N ARG A 111 -19.01 11.12 -8.50
CA ARG A 111 -20.36 10.67 -8.10
C ARG A 111 -20.29 9.52 -7.09
N SER A 112 -19.43 8.54 -7.34
CA SER A 112 -19.21 7.42 -6.41
C SER A 112 -18.59 7.91 -5.11
N TRP A 113 -17.64 8.84 -5.21
CA TRP A 113 -17.03 9.48 -4.05
C TRP A 113 -18.04 10.26 -3.21
N ALA A 114 -18.84 11.14 -3.81
CA ALA A 114 -19.87 11.91 -3.11
C ALA A 114 -20.87 11.03 -2.37
N GLN A 115 -21.24 9.89 -2.95
CA GLN A 115 -22.09 8.90 -2.30
C GLN A 115 -21.40 8.22 -1.10
N ALA A 116 -20.12 7.87 -1.24
CA ALA A 116 -19.34 7.20 -0.19
C ALA A 116 -19.12 8.10 1.04
N VAL A 117 -18.83 9.40 0.82
CA VAL A 117 -18.55 10.36 1.90
C VAL A 117 -19.75 11.23 2.29
N GLN A 118 -20.92 11.03 1.65
CA GLN A 118 -22.17 11.79 1.88
C GLN A 118 -21.99 13.32 1.75
N ARG A 119 -21.17 13.77 0.78
CA ARG A 119 -20.90 15.18 0.48
C ARG A 119 -21.15 15.46 -1.01
N GLU A 120 -21.95 16.48 -1.30
CA GLU A 120 -22.31 16.84 -2.69
C GLU A 120 -21.26 17.73 -3.40
N ASP A 121 -20.40 18.42 -2.64
CA ASP A 121 -19.48 19.46 -3.13
C ASP A 121 -18.00 19.09 -2.97
N SER A 122 -17.58 17.91 -3.44
CA SER A 122 -16.16 17.53 -3.40
C SER A 122 -15.38 18.19 -4.54
N GLU A 123 -14.45 19.07 -4.20
CA GLU A 123 -13.52 19.67 -5.15
C GLU A 123 -12.36 18.72 -5.44
N VAL A 124 -12.07 18.51 -6.74
CA VAL A 124 -10.91 17.73 -7.18
C VAL A 124 -9.83 18.70 -7.63
N LYS A 125 -8.72 18.74 -6.91
CA LYS A 125 -7.49 19.39 -7.33
C LYS A 125 -6.66 18.45 -8.17
N CYS A 126 -5.96 18.95 -9.17
CA CYS A 126 -5.00 18.15 -9.90
C CYS A 126 -3.73 18.95 -10.17
N PHE A 127 -2.60 18.27 -10.08
CA PHE A 127 -1.28 18.82 -10.34
C PHE A 127 -0.35 17.74 -10.88
N SER A 128 0.76 18.17 -11.48
CA SER A 128 1.73 17.26 -12.07
C SER A 128 2.71 16.77 -11.02
N VAL A 129 2.97 15.45 -11.01
CA VAL A 129 3.96 14.81 -10.14
C VAL A 129 4.96 14.00 -10.95
N ARG A 130 6.16 13.79 -10.39
CA ARG A 130 7.15 12.88 -10.95
C ARG A 130 6.74 11.44 -10.64
N VAL A 131 6.92 10.55 -11.62
CA VAL A 131 6.55 9.14 -11.53
C VAL A 131 7.77 8.28 -11.77
N SER A 132 7.93 7.24 -10.99
CA SER A 132 8.90 6.17 -11.19
C SER A 132 8.22 4.81 -11.13
N THR A 133 8.98 3.72 -11.26
CA THR A 133 8.51 2.36 -11.05
C THR A 133 9.16 1.79 -9.79
N LEU A 134 8.48 0.85 -9.14
CA LEU A 134 9.08 0.17 -7.99
C LEU A 134 10.36 -0.57 -8.39
N ASP A 135 10.41 -1.13 -9.60
CA ASP A 135 11.60 -1.78 -10.14
C ASP A 135 12.83 -0.85 -10.16
N ASN A 136 12.63 0.41 -10.59
CA ASN A 136 13.73 1.39 -10.63
C ASN A 136 14.19 1.77 -9.22
N GLU A 137 13.24 2.08 -8.33
CA GLU A 137 13.52 2.64 -7.00
C GLU A 137 14.05 1.59 -6.01
N THR A 138 13.89 0.31 -6.31
CA THR A 138 14.35 -0.79 -5.45
C THR A 138 15.40 -1.68 -6.12
N SER A 139 16.01 -1.20 -7.23
CA SER A 139 17.02 -1.96 -7.99
C SER A 139 18.17 -2.44 -7.11
N ASP A 140 18.61 -1.61 -6.18
CA ASP A 140 19.75 -1.86 -5.29
C ASP A 140 19.41 -2.69 -4.04
N LEU A 141 18.11 -2.95 -3.80
CA LEU A 141 17.67 -3.77 -2.67
C LEU A 141 17.79 -5.26 -3.02
N GLU A 142 18.32 -6.05 -2.10
CA GLU A 142 18.41 -7.52 -2.24
C GLU A 142 17.09 -8.20 -1.88
N SER A 143 16.39 -7.71 -0.86
CA SER A 143 15.11 -8.22 -0.38
C SER A 143 14.24 -7.10 0.18
N ILE A 144 12.93 -7.34 0.21
CA ILE A 144 11.91 -6.45 0.81
C ILE A 144 11.01 -7.32 1.66
N ASP A 145 11.02 -7.11 2.97
CA ASP A 145 10.20 -7.90 3.90
C ASP A 145 8.72 -7.53 3.79
N LEU A 146 8.43 -6.23 3.63
CA LEU A 146 7.09 -5.73 3.44
C LEU A 146 7.06 -4.65 2.35
N LEU A 147 6.18 -4.84 1.39
CA LEU A 147 5.69 -3.80 0.50
C LEU A 147 4.30 -3.38 0.99
N TRP A 148 4.22 -2.18 1.57
CA TRP A 148 2.97 -1.56 2.01
C TRP A 148 2.49 -0.59 0.94
N MET A 149 1.26 -0.71 0.48
CA MET A 149 0.69 0.19 -0.54
C MET A 149 -0.68 0.70 -0.10
N ASP A 150 -0.79 2.02 -0.10
CA ASP A 150 -2.05 2.76 0.02
C ASP A 150 -1.98 3.93 -0.98
N VAL A 151 -2.37 3.66 -2.22
CA VAL A 151 -2.27 4.60 -3.34
C VAL A 151 -3.63 4.92 -3.95
N GLN A 152 -4.66 4.65 -3.17
CA GLN A 152 -6.02 5.06 -3.47
C GLN A 152 -6.49 4.59 -4.85
N GLY A 153 -6.47 3.26 -5.05
CA GLY A 153 -6.93 2.57 -6.26
C GLY A 153 -5.85 2.37 -7.35
N ALA A 154 -4.67 3.01 -7.23
CA ALA A 154 -3.59 2.87 -8.21
C ALA A 154 -2.67 1.66 -7.95
N GLU A 155 -3.00 0.76 -7.02
CA GLU A 155 -2.22 -0.42 -6.65
C GLU A 155 -1.88 -1.28 -7.86
N GLY A 156 -2.86 -1.47 -8.77
CA GLY A 156 -2.67 -2.22 -10.00
C GLY A 156 -1.56 -1.64 -10.89
N LYS A 157 -1.44 -0.32 -10.98
CA LYS A 157 -0.37 0.36 -11.73
C LYS A 157 1.00 0.18 -11.05
N VAL A 158 1.06 0.30 -9.72
CA VAL A 158 2.30 0.04 -8.97
C VAL A 158 2.76 -1.40 -9.20
N LEU A 159 1.87 -2.38 -9.12
CA LEU A 159 2.19 -3.79 -9.38
C LEU A 159 2.68 -4.04 -10.81
N ASP A 160 2.13 -3.34 -11.80
CA ASP A 160 2.58 -3.45 -13.21
C ASP A 160 4.02 -2.92 -13.40
N GLY A 161 4.45 -1.94 -12.59
CA GLY A 161 5.81 -1.41 -12.54
C GLY A 161 6.74 -2.12 -11.56
N SER A 162 6.37 -3.32 -11.06
CA SER A 162 7.05 -3.99 -9.94
C SER A 162 7.54 -5.40 -10.29
N ARG A 163 7.73 -5.72 -11.55
CA ARG A 163 8.02 -7.08 -12.02
C ARG A 163 9.30 -7.68 -11.44
N ALA A 164 10.36 -6.90 -11.36
CA ALA A 164 11.62 -7.34 -10.77
C ALA A 164 11.56 -7.24 -9.23
N ALA A 165 10.99 -6.17 -8.70
CA ALA A 165 10.84 -5.94 -7.27
C ALA A 165 10.00 -7.03 -6.60
N LEU A 166 8.87 -7.44 -7.22
CA LEU A 166 8.03 -8.51 -6.67
C LEU A 166 8.79 -9.83 -6.46
N ASN A 167 9.84 -10.14 -7.18
CA ASN A 167 10.67 -11.32 -6.93
C ASN A 167 11.51 -11.21 -5.67
N LYS A 168 11.66 -10.03 -5.08
CA LYS A 168 12.41 -9.74 -3.85
C LYS A 168 11.52 -9.49 -2.64
N VAL A 169 10.20 -9.35 -2.83
CA VAL A 169 9.22 -9.03 -1.79
C VAL A 169 8.75 -10.30 -1.09
N ASN A 170 8.70 -10.30 0.24
CA ASN A 170 8.22 -11.41 1.07
C ASN A 170 6.74 -11.27 1.42
N ALA A 171 6.28 -10.06 1.72
CA ALA A 171 4.86 -9.77 1.98
C ALA A 171 4.41 -8.49 1.27
N VAL A 172 3.15 -8.47 0.84
CA VAL A 172 2.46 -7.29 0.28
C VAL A 172 1.22 -7.01 1.11
N PHE A 173 1.13 -5.82 1.67
CA PHE A 173 -0.06 -5.31 2.36
C PHE A 173 -0.60 -4.13 1.57
N LEU A 174 -1.88 -4.16 1.24
CA LEU A 174 -2.47 -3.11 0.38
C LEU A 174 -3.97 -2.94 0.61
N GLU A 175 -4.44 -1.72 0.32
CA GLU A 175 -5.87 -1.48 0.23
C GLU A 175 -6.48 -2.21 -0.97
N VAL A 176 -7.68 -2.78 -0.77
CA VAL A 176 -8.43 -3.50 -1.80
C VAL A 176 -9.90 -3.15 -1.74
N THR A 177 -10.57 -3.24 -2.88
CA THR A 177 -12.01 -3.07 -3.01
C THR A 177 -12.63 -4.31 -3.64
N LEU A 178 -13.71 -4.85 -3.06
CA LEU A 178 -14.36 -6.06 -3.55
C LEU A 178 -15.36 -5.79 -4.67
N VAL A 179 -16.00 -4.63 -4.67
CA VAL A 179 -17.19 -4.38 -5.49
C VAL A 179 -16.98 -3.23 -6.48
N ARG A 180 -16.74 -2.03 -5.98
CA ARG A 180 -16.60 -0.82 -6.80
C ARG A 180 -15.62 0.15 -6.14
N SER A 181 -14.58 0.52 -6.87
CA SER A 181 -13.68 1.57 -6.45
C SER A 181 -14.25 2.95 -6.79
N PRO A 182 -14.03 3.96 -5.95
CA PRO A 182 -14.34 5.35 -6.30
C PRO A 182 -13.33 5.97 -7.26
N TYR A 183 -12.35 5.22 -7.76
CA TYR A 183 -11.34 5.67 -8.73
C TYR A 183 -11.50 4.96 -10.06
N GLU A 184 -11.44 5.73 -11.16
CA GLU A 184 -11.62 5.23 -12.52
C GLU A 184 -10.46 4.29 -12.91
N GLY A 185 -10.79 3.05 -13.28
CA GLY A 185 -9.80 2.06 -13.73
C GLY A 185 -9.03 1.37 -12.60
N ALA A 186 -9.40 1.58 -11.34
CA ALA A 186 -8.85 0.81 -10.22
C ALA A 186 -9.20 -0.67 -10.37
N LEU A 187 -8.23 -1.52 -10.04
CA LEU A 187 -8.44 -2.96 -10.02
C LEU A 187 -9.18 -3.38 -8.75
N LEU A 188 -10.01 -4.40 -8.87
CA LEU A 188 -10.67 -5.01 -7.72
C LEU A 188 -9.79 -6.11 -7.10
N PHE A 189 -10.15 -6.53 -5.90
CA PHE A 189 -9.42 -7.56 -5.14
C PHE A 189 -9.09 -8.81 -5.96
N HIS A 190 -10.01 -9.30 -6.79
CA HIS A 190 -9.77 -10.50 -7.59
C HIS A 190 -8.69 -10.30 -8.67
N ASP A 191 -8.61 -9.11 -9.28
CA ASP A 191 -7.57 -8.76 -10.25
C ASP A 191 -6.20 -8.61 -9.58
N ILE A 192 -6.17 -7.91 -8.43
CA ILE A 192 -4.97 -7.78 -7.58
C ILE A 192 -4.46 -9.16 -7.15
N SER A 193 -5.38 -10.03 -6.67
CA SER A 193 -5.03 -11.39 -6.27
C SER A 193 -4.45 -12.20 -7.43
N ALA A 194 -5.05 -12.10 -8.62
CA ALA A 194 -4.54 -12.79 -9.80
C ALA A 194 -3.13 -12.33 -10.19
N LYS A 195 -2.86 -10.99 -10.10
CA LYS A 195 -1.53 -10.43 -10.35
C LYS A 195 -0.51 -10.96 -9.34
N LEU A 196 -0.82 -10.92 -8.04
CA LEU A 196 0.09 -11.37 -6.99
C LEU A 196 0.30 -12.89 -6.99
N ASN A 197 -0.75 -13.67 -7.29
CA ASN A 197 -0.62 -15.12 -7.41
C ASN A 197 0.36 -15.54 -8.53
N ALA A 198 0.49 -14.75 -9.60
CA ALA A 198 1.47 -14.99 -10.66
C ALA A 198 2.94 -14.85 -10.18
N TYR A 199 3.16 -14.31 -9.00
CA TYR A 199 4.46 -14.18 -8.32
C TYR A 199 4.52 -15.01 -7.03
N ASP A 200 3.73 -16.08 -6.93
CA ASP A 200 3.68 -17.01 -5.80
C ASP A 200 3.22 -16.39 -4.46
N PHE A 201 2.50 -15.29 -4.50
CA PHE A 201 1.87 -14.74 -3.31
C PHE A 201 0.50 -15.37 -3.06
N MET A 202 0.19 -15.63 -1.80
CA MET A 202 -1.10 -16.13 -1.33
C MET A 202 -1.71 -15.11 -0.36
N CYS A 203 -3.00 -14.79 -0.53
CA CYS A 203 -3.73 -13.97 0.44
C CYS A 203 -3.90 -14.77 1.75
N VAL A 204 -3.34 -14.26 2.84
CA VAL A 204 -3.39 -14.87 4.17
C VAL A 204 -4.25 -14.08 5.15
N GLY A 205 -4.64 -12.87 4.80
CA GLY A 205 -5.50 -12.02 5.60
C GLY A 205 -6.30 -11.05 4.75
N LEU A 206 -7.57 -10.84 5.11
CA LEU A 206 -8.48 -9.92 4.44
C LEU A 206 -9.41 -9.28 5.49
N GLY A 207 -9.29 -7.96 5.65
CA GLY A 207 -10.14 -7.16 6.52
C GLY A 207 -10.94 -6.17 5.70
N ILE A 208 -12.27 -6.37 5.58
CA ILE A 208 -13.15 -5.56 4.73
C ILE A 208 -14.23 -4.90 5.57
N ASP A 209 -14.44 -3.61 5.33
CA ASP A 209 -15.62 -2.90 5.81
C ASP A 209 -16.85 -3.31 4.98
N PRO A 210 -17.83 -3.98 5.59
CA PRO A 210 -19.03 -4.42 4.87
C PRO A 210 -19.91 -3.25 4.38
N GLY A 211 -19.73 -2.04 4.91
CA GLY A 211 -20.49 -0.86 4.53
C GLY A 211 -20.13 -0.31 3.15
N ASN A 212 -18.85 -0.38 2.78
CA ASN A 212 -18.35 0.14 1.49
C ASN A 212 -17.66 -0.92 0.62
N GLY A 213 -17.35 -2.10 1.16
CA GLY A 213 -16.69 -3.18 0.43
C GLY A 213 -15.21 -2.96 0.19
N SER A 214 -14.59 -2.00 0.89
CA SER A 214 -13.14 -1.72 0.84
C SER A 214 -12.47 -2.14 2.14
N GLY A 215 -11.16 -2.29 2.10
CA GLY A 215 -10.36 -2.63 3.28
C GLY A 215 -8.96 -3.06 2.88
N ASN A 216 -8.32 -3.88 3.70
CA ASN A 216 -6.94 -4.26 3.50
C ASN A 216 -6.77 -5.76 3.31
N ALA A 217 -5.79 -6.13 2.49
CA ALA A 217 -5.38 -7.52 2.27
C ALA A 217 -3.88 -7.68 2.54
N LEU A 218 -3.53 -8.81 3.15
CA LEU A 218 -2.16 -9.26 3.33
C LEU A 218 -1.91 -10.47 2.45
N PHE A 219 -0.89 -10.37 1.62
CA PHE A 219 -0.37 -11.44 0.79
C PHE A 219 1.03 -11.80 1.25
N VAL A 220 1.34 -13.07 1.37
CA VAL A 220 2.66 -13.60 1.73
C VAL A 220 3.14 -14.52 0.64
N ARG A 221 4.43 -14.41 0.29
CA ARG A 221 5.04 -15.31 -0.68
C ARG A 221 5.08 -16.73 -0.15
N HIS A 222 4.58 -17.66 -0.91
CA HIS A 222 4.64 -19.07 -0.56
C HIS A 222 6.03 -19.63 -0.90
N PHE A 223 6.81 -19.94 0.14
CA PHE A 223 8.10 -20.60 -0.03
C PHE A 223 7.87 -22.11 -0.11
N ASN A 224 7.87 -22.67 -1.31
CA ASN A 224 7.72 -24.13 -1.56
C ASN A 224 8.85 -24.98 -0.96
N GLU A 225 9.93 -24.38 -0.43
CA GLU A 225 11.12 -25.14 -0.01
C GLU A 225 11.06 -25.73 1.41
N ARG A 226 10.04 -25.42 2.22
CA ARG A 226 9.97 -25.93 3.60
C ARG A 226 9.13 -27.20 3.80
N LEU A 227 8.47 -27.71 2.77
CA LEU A 227 7.70 -28.97 2.84
C LEU A 227 8.51 -30.21 2.40
N GLY A 228 9.79 -30.08 2.09
CA GLY A 228 10.64 -31.15 1.58
C GLY A 228 11.68 -31.75 2.54
N ALA A 229 11.64 -31.43 3.83
CA ALA A 229 12.57 -31.98 4.83
C ALA A 229 11.82 -32.43 6.08
N GLY A 230 11.17 -33.59 5.96
CA GLY A 230 10.58 -34.32 7.06
C GLY A 230 10.79 -35.82 6.80
#